data_a9a258e3b8ef3f450d885ee91aba7862
#
_entry.id   a9a258e3b8ef3f450d885ee91aba7862
#
_cell.length_a   1.000
_cell.length_b   1.000
_cell.length_c   1.000
_cell.angle_alpha   90.00
_cell.angle_beta   90.00
_cell.angle_gamma   90.00
#
_symmetry.space_group_name_H-M   'P 1'
#
loop_
_entity.id
_entity.type
_entity.pdbx_description
1 polymer ?
#
loop_
_entity_poly.entity_id
_entity_poly.type
_entity_poly.pdbx_seq_one_letter_code
_entity_poly.pdbx_strand_id
1 'polypeptide(L)'
;MFSMFSKDIGIDLGTANTLVFMRGKGIVMREPSVVAVDVRSDEVLAVGKQAKEMLGRTPGSIVAVRPLKDGVIADFDVTAAMLKYFIKKALKSGALSRPRIVICIPSGVTEVERRAVEDAARQAGSNNVDLIEEPMAAAIGAGLPVGEPTGSMVVDIGGGTSEVAVISLGDIVTSVSVRMAGDKFDEAIVTYVKKKYNLLIGERTAEEIKMKIGSAFPTEDTINSFVEIKGRNLIDGLPKNVTIHADEVRDALMDSVMVVVEAIKDTLEQTPPELAADIIDRGIMLTGGG
;
A
#
# COMPACT_ATOMS: atom_id res chain seq x y z
N MET A 1 33.55 16.21 10.05
CA MET A 1 33.65 15.14 11.06
C MET A 1 32.35 14.96 11.87
N PHE A 2 31.17 15.25 11.33
CA PHE A 2 29.86 15.17 12.01
C PHE A 2 28.85 14.17 11.38
N SER A 3 29.31 13.33 10.45
CA SER A 3 28.42 12.40 9.71
C SER A 3 28.21 11.04 10.40
N MET A 4 28.76 10.79 11.57
CA MET A 4 28.75 9.46 12.21
C MET A 4 27.50 9.18 13.07
N PHE A 5 26.57 10.10 13.24
CA PHE A 5 25.38 9.94 14.07
C PHE A 5 24.04 10.21 13.40
N SER A 6 24.01 10.51 12.10
CA SER A 6 22.77 10.62 11.34
C SER A 6 22.24 9.22 11.06
N LYS A 7 21.06 8.91 11.60
CA LYS A 7 20.36 7.66 11.28
C LYS A 7 19.57 7.90 10.01
N ASP A 8 20.02 7.31 8.90
CA ASP A 8 19.27 7.33 7.65
C ASP A 8 18.08 6.38 7.74
N ILE A 9 16.89 6.89 7.42
CA ILE A 9 15.62 6.18 7.48
C ILE A 9 14.97 6.22 6.09
N GLY A 10 14.56 5.06 5.60
CA GLY A 10 13.63 4.93 4.47
C GLY A 10 12.22 4.71 4.99
N ILE A 11 11.25 5.39 4.43
CA ILE A 11 9.82 5.20 4.75
C ILE A 11 9.08 4.90 3.46
N ASP A 12 8.47 3.72 3.41
CA ASP A 12 7.42 3.41 2.47
C ASP A 12 6.10 3.82 3.12
N LEU A 13 5.53 4.93 2.64
CA LEU A 13 4.31 5.54 3.19
C LEU A 13 3.08 5.03 2.42
N GLY A 14 2.82 3.72 2.49
CA GLY A 14 1.74 3.10 1.75
C GLY A 14 0.35 3.36 2.35
N THR A 15 -0.67 3.30 1.49
CA THR A 15 -2.08 3.46 1.86
C THR A 15 -2.53 2.45 2.92
N ALA A 16 -2.16 1.18 2.79
CA ALA A 16 -2.55 0.13 3.73
C ALA A 16 -1.58 -0.05 4.89
N ASN A 17 -0.28 -0.01 4.62
CA ASN A 17 0.79 -0.22 5.59
C ASN A 17 1.93 0.75 5.36
N THR A 18 2.53 1.21 6.44
CA THR A 18 3.78 1.97 6.44
C THR A 18 4.93 1.08 6.89
N LEU A 19 6.01 1.03 6.10
CA LEU A 19 7.24 0.37 6.46
C LEU A 19 8.33 1.39 6.79
N VAL A 20 9.13 1.09 7.79
CA VAL A 20 10.30 1.91 8.12
C VAL A 20 11.55 1.05 8.07
N PHE A 21 12.44 1.42 7.18
CA PHE A 21 13.76 0.86 7.04
C PHE A 21 14.79 1.76 7.73
N MET A 22 15.75 1.17 8.39
CA MET A 22 16.88 1.89 8.98
C MET A 22 18.19 1.33 8.45
N ARG A 23 19.06 2.20 7.96
CA ARG A 23 20.37 1.80 7.46
C ARG A 23 21.15 0.99 8.50
N GLY A 24 21.65 -0.17 8.09
CA GLY A 24 22.39 -1.12 8.94
C GLY A 24 21.53 -1.99 9.86
N LYS A 25 20.19 -1.84 9.84
CA LYS A 25 19.27 -2.66 10.64
C LYS A 25 18.16 -3.34 9.83
N GLY A 26 17.99 -2.94 8.56
CA GLY A 26 16.90 -3.44 7.74
C GLY A 26 15.54 -2.82 8.10
N ILE A 27 14.45 -3.54 7.83
CA ILE A 27 13.09 -3.12 8.18
C ILE A 27 12.93 -3.23 9.70
N VAL A 28 12.79 -2.08 10.36
CA VAL A 28 12.65 -1.99 11.82
C VAL A 28 11.20 -1.87 12.27
N MET A 29 10.28 -1.58 11.34
CA MET A 29 8.86 -1.45 11.64
C MET A 29 8.02 -1.73 10.39
N ARG A 30 6.90 -2.42 10.63
CA ARG A 30 5.80 -2.60 9.68
C ARG A 30 4.50 -2.42 10.45
N GLU A 31 3.77 -1.36 10.14
CA GLU A 31 2.53 -0.99 10.83
C GLU A 31 1.45 -0.59 9.84
N PRO A 32 0.18 -0.91 10.11
CA PRO A 32 -0.93 -0.38 9.32
C PRO A 32 -0.95 1.15 9.32
N SER A 33 -1.26 1.75 8.18
CA SER A 33 -1.47 3.21 8.03
C SER A 33 -2.86 3.60 8.52
N VAL A 34 -3.11 3.40 9.82
CA VAL A 34 -4.40 3.67 10.49
C VAL A 34 -4.15 4.46 11.75
N VAL A 35 -5.01 5.44 12.01
CA VAL A 35 -4.97 6.29 13.20
C VAL A 35 -6.37 6.34 13.81
N ALA A 36 -6.48 6.20 15.12
CA ALA A 36 -7.71 6.41 15.87
C ALA A 36 -7.66 7.79 16.56
N VAL A 37 -8.70 8.58 16.34
CA VAL A 37 -8.81 9.97 16.80
C VAL A 37 -10.09 10.15 17.62
N ASP A 38 -10.04 10.89 18.72
CA ASP A 38 -11.24 11.38 19.40
C ASP A 38 -11.81 12.57 18.63
N VAL A 39 -13.04 12.45 18.14
CA VAL A 39 -13.70 13.44 17.26
C VAL A 39 -13.92 14.80 17.94
N ARG A 40 -13.92 14.83 19.29
CA ARG A 40 -14.23 16.05 20.06
C ARG A 40 -12.98 16.86 20.39
N SER A 41 -11.84 16.19 20.55
CA SER A 41 -10.57 16.82 20.96
C SER A 41 -9.53 16.81 19.85
N ASP A 42 -9.76 16.12 18.73
CA ASP A 42 -8.79 15.83 17.67
C ASP A 42 -7.50 15.13 18.19
N GLU A 43 -7.61 14.48 19.35
CA GLU A 43 -6.48 13.79 19.98
C GLU A 43 -6.27 12.42 19.35
N VAL A 44 -5.02 12.12 19.00
CA VAL A 44 -4.62 10.80 18.50
C VAL A 44 -4.56 9.79 19.65
N LEU A 45 -5.47 8.82 19.66
CA LEU A 45 -5.60 7.80 20.69
C LEU A 45 -4.76 6.56 20.41
N ALA A 46 -4.64 6.16 19.14
CA ALA A 46 -3.89 4.98 18.73
C ALA A 46 -3.37 5.13 17.31
N VAL A 47 -2.27 4.43 16.98
CA VAL A 47 -1.65 4.41 15.65
C VAL A 47 -1.23 2.98 15.31
N GLY A 48 -1.34 2.60 14.04
CA GLY A 48 -0.89 1.32 13.54
C GLY A 48 -1.81 0.16 13.94
N LYS A 49 -1.23 -0.94 14.40
CA LYS A 49 -1.97 -2.16 14.77
C LYS A 49 -3.14 -1.89 15.73
N GLN A 50 -2.89 -1.11 16.76
CA GLN A 50 -3.93 -0.80 17.76
C GLN A 50 -5.10 -0.05 17.13
N ALA A 51 -4.82 0.92 16.25
CA ALA A 51 -5.87 1.63 15.53
C ALA A 51 -6.60 0.72 14.50
N LYS A 52 -5.89 -0.19 13.81
CA LYS A 52 -6.50 -1.16 12.87
C LYS A 52 -7.50 -2.08 13.59
N GLU A 53 -7.23 -2.49 14.83
CA GLU A 53 -8.16 -3.30 15.64
C GLU A 53 -9.46 -2.55 15.98
N MET A 54 -9.43 -1.22 15.97
CA MET A 54 -10.57 -0.35 16.27
C MET A 54 -11.45 -0.09 15.04
N LEU A 55 -11.00 -0.37 13.81
CA LEU A 55 -11.79 -0.17 12.60
C LEU A 55 -13.13 -0.89 12.67
N GLY A 56 -14.23 -0.15 12.46
CA GLY A 56 -15.60 -0.66 12.51
C GLY A 56 -16.09 -1.10 13.90
N ARG A 57 -15.36 -0.78 14.98
CA ARG A 57 -15.67 -1.18 16.37
C ARG A 57 -15.69 -0.03 17.36
N THR A 58 -15.54 1.21 16.91
CA THR A 58 -15.48 2.40 17.76
C THR A 58 -16.87 2.94 18.08
N PRO A 59 -17.07 3.50 19.31
CA PRO A 59 -18.24 4.32 19.58
C PRO A 59 -18.16 5.62 18.76
N GLY A 60 -19.28 6.33 18.60
CA GLY A 60 -19.35 7.53 17.77
C GLY A 60 -18.45 8.70 18.14
N SER A 61 -17.83 8.67 19.34
CA SER A 61 -16.84 9.66 19.79
C SER A 61 -15.41 9.36 19.30
N ILE A 62 -15.15 8.19 18.77
CA ILE A 62 -13.82 7.75 18.27
C ILE A 62 -13.96 7.30 16.83
N VAL A 63 -13.08 7.79 15.97
CA VAL A 63 -13.03 7.36 14.56
C VAL A 63 -11.64 6.81 14.26
N ALA A 64 -11.60 5.60 13.72
CA ALA A 64 -10.38 5.03 13.15
C ALA A 64 -10.37 5.35 11.65
N VAL A 65 -9.35 6.09 11.20
CA VAL A 65 -9.22 6.58 9.83
C VAL A 65 -7.93 6.09 9.18
N ARG A 66 -7.97 5.96 7.86
CA ARG A 66 -6.78 5.82 7.02
C ARG A 66 -6.42 7.20 6.48
N PRO A 67 -5.32 7.84 6.93
CA PRO A 67 -4.97 9.19 6.54
C PRO A 67 -4.42 9.28 5.10
N LEU A 68 -4.14 8.13 4.49
CA LEU A 68 -3.74 7.99 3.09
C LEU A 68 -4.84 7.26 2.33
N LYS A 69 -5.14 7.72 1.13
CA LYS A 69 -6.10 7.10 0.23
C LYS A 69 -5.59 7.19 -1.20
N ASP A 70 -5.68 6.07 -1.93
CA ASP A 70 -5.28 6.01 -3.33
C ASP A 70 -3.86 6.56 -3.58
N GLY A 71 -2.92 6.24 -2.66
CA GLY A 71 -1.52 6.66 -2.72
C GLY A 71 -1.22 8.09 -2.27
N VAL A 72 -2.23 8.90 -1.93
CA VAL A 72 -2.05 10.31 -1.56
C VAL A 72 -2.54 10.62 -0.14
N ILE A 73 -2.04 11.74 0.41
CA ILE A 73 -2.49 12.23 1.73
C ILE A 73 -3.93 12.74 1.63
N ALA A 74 -4.84 12.09 2.34
CA ALA A 74 -6.23 12.50 2.48
C ALA A 74 -6.45 13.41 3.70
N ASP A 75 -5.64 13.22 4.75
CA ASP A 75 -5.65 14.04 5.97
C ASP A 75 -4.20 14.36 6.37
N PHE A 76 -3.84 15.63 6.25
CA PHE A 76 -2.47 16.10 6.48
C PHE A 76 -2.05 15.99 7.95
N ASP A 77 -2.87 16.48 8.87
CA ASP A 77 -2.51 16.55 10.29
C ASP A 77 -2.42 15.16 10.91
N VAL A 78 -3.34 14.29 10.55
CA VAL A 78 -3.32 12.87 10.97
C VAL A 78 -2.13 12.13 10.36
N THR A 79 -1.77 12.40 9.10
CA THR A 79 -0.57 11.82 8.45
C THR A 79 0.71 12.28 9.14
N ALA A 80 0.84 13.57 9.44
CA ALA A 80 2.01 14.12 10.15
C ALA A 80 2.13 13.53 11.56
N ALA A 81 1.02 13.36 12.28
CA ALA A 81 0.99 12.73 13.60
C ALA A 81 1.39 11.25 13.52
N MET A 82 0.91 10.52 12.52
CA MET A 82 1.27 9.14 12.24
C MET A 82 2.77 8.99 11.94
N LEU A 83 3.31 9.80 11.03
CA LEU A 83 4.74 9.81 10.69
C LEU A 83 5.59 10.13 11.92
N LYS A 84 5.21 11.12 12.71
CA LYS A 84 5.90 11.48 13.95
C LYS A 84 5.95 10.31 14.93
N TYR A 85 4.84 9.59 15.08
CA TYR A 85 4.79 8.40 15.91
C TYR A 85 5.74 7.32 15.40
N PHE A 86 5.74 7.02 14.09
CA PHE A 86 6.56 5.99 13.49
C PHE A 86 8.04 6.33 13.56
N ILE A 87 8.43 7.56 13.24
CA ILE A 87 9.82 8.03 13.35
C ILE A 87 10.31 7.92 14.79
N LYS A 88 9.52 8.39 15.77
CA LYS A 88 9.85 8.30 17.20
C LYS A 88 10.04 6.85 17.65
N LYS A 89 9.14 5.96 17.23
CA LYS A 89 9.17 4.53 17.55
C LYS A 89 10.41 3.84 16.95
N ALA A 90 10.74 4.15 15.69
CA ALA A 90 11.90 3.60 15.00
C ALA A 90 13.23 4.06 15.63
N LEU A 91 13.31 5.31 16.06
CA LEU A 91 14.52 5.87 16.69
C LEU A 91 14.73 5.41 18.13
N LYS A 92 13.75 4.74 18.77
CA LYS A 92 13.80 4.28 20.18
C LYS A 92 14.25 5.41 21.12
N SER A 93 13.38 6.39 21.34
CA SER A 93 13.48 7.53 22.26
C SER A 93 14.89 7.88 22.79
N GLY A 94 15.35 9.11 22.56
CA GLY A 94 16.58 9.67 23.14
C GLY A 94 17.58 10.24 22.14
N ALA A 95 17.35 10.09 20.86
CA ALA A 95 18.23 10.73 19.88
C ALA A 95 17.76 12.17 19.62
N LEU A 96 18.55 13.14 20.06
CA LEU A 96 18.52 14.52 19.56
C LEU A 96 18.90 14.59 18.05
N SER A 97 19.11 13.44 17.40
CA SER A 97 19.50 13.39 16.00
C SER A 97 18.26 13.52 15.12
N ARG A 98 18.25 14.56 14.31
CA ARG A 98 17.29 14.73 13.23
C ARG A 98 17.70 13.80 12.08
N PRO A 99 16.94 12.74 11.78
CA PRO A 99 17.32 11.77 10.76
C PRO A 99 17.22 12.39 9.37
N ARG A 100 18.05 11.90 8.44
CA ARG A 100 17.76 12.03 7.01
C ARG A 100 16.71 10.99 6.65
N ILE A 101 15.66 11.41 5.97
CA ILE A 101 14.53 10.55 5.63
C ILE A 101 14.38 10.52 4.10
N VAL A 102 14.26 9.32 3.54
CA VAL A 102 13.82 9.11 2.15
C VAL A 102 12.42 8.53 2.23
N ILE A 103 11.45 9.11 1.52
CA ILE A 103 10.06 8.66 1.51
C ILE A 103 9.68 8.27 0.08
N CYS A 104 9.02 7.10 -0.06
CA CYS A 104 8.44 6.68 -1.32
C CYS A 104 7.15 7.45 -1.60
N ILE A 105 6.94 7.82 -2.86
CA ILE A 105 5.72 8.45 -3.37
C ILE A 105 5.31 7.76 -4.67
N PRO A 106 4.00 7.65 -4.97
CA PRO A 106 3.54 7.12 -6.24
C PRO A 106 4.07 7.92 -7.44
N SER A 107 4.20 7.26 -8.58
CA SER A 107 4.51 7.94 -9.84
C SER A 107 3.35 8.86 -10.25
N GLY A 108 3.68 10.02 -10.80
CA GLY A 108 2.68 10.95 -11.31
C GLY A 108 1.93 11.76 -10.25
N VAL A 109 2.39 11.77 -8.97
CA VAL A 109 1.86 12.70 -7.96
C VAL A 109 2.11 14.15 -8.36
N THR A 110 1.15 15.01 -8.03
CA THR A 110 1.26 16.45 -8.26
C THR A 110 2.30 17.10 -7.36
N GLU A 111 2.81 18.27 -7.75
CA GLU A 111 3.73 19.06 -6.91
C GLU A 111 3.12 19.43 -5.55
N VAL A 112 1.79 19.57 -5.47
CA VAL A 112 1.09 19.85 -4.20
C VAL A 112 1.14 18.64 -3.29
N GLU A 113 0.86 17.45 -3.82
CA GLU A 113 0.93 16.19 -3.08
C GLU A 113 2.37 15.87 -2.64
N ARG A 114 3.36 16.09 -3.52
CA ARG A 114 4.79 15.97 -3.20
C ARG A 114 5.18 16.84 -2.01
N ARG A 115 4.82 18.13 -2.04
CA ARG A 115 5.07 19.07 -0.94
C ARG A 115 4.36 18.66 0.34
N ALA A 116 3.13 18.16 0.26
CA ALA A 116 2.40 17.69 1.44
C ALA A 116 3.15 16.57 2.17
N VAL A 117 3.73 15.60 1.44
CA VAL A 117 4.55 14.53 2.04
C VAL A 117 5.82 15.09 2.69
N GLU A 118 6.54 16.00 2.01
CA GLU A 118 7.74 16.65 2.56
C GLU A 118 7.42 17.43 3.85
N ASP A 119 6.35 18.23 3.83
CA ASP A 119 5.96 19.07 4.95
C ASP A 119 5.50 18.22 6.15
N ALA A 120 4.74 17.14 5.90
CA ALA A 120 4.36 16.19 6.94
C ALA A 120 5.60 15.54 7.59
N ALA A 121 6.60 15.15 6.81
CA ALA A 121 7.84 14.58 7.32
C ALA A 121 8.70 15.60 8.08
N ARG A 122 8.74 16.85 7.64
CA ARG A 122 9.41 17.95 8.37
C ARG A 122 8.72 18.25 9.69
N GLN A 123 7.39 18.31 9.70
CA GLN A 123 6.60 18.49 10.92
C GLN A 123 6.78 17.31 11.90
N ALA A 124 7.01 16.10 11.37
CA ALA A 124 7.34 14.92 12.17
C ALA A 124 8.75 14.96 12.80
N GLY A 125 9.61 15.91 12.41
CA GLY A 125 10.92 16.17 13.06
C GLY A 125 12.14 15.88 12.18
N SER A 126 12.00 15.68 10.87
CA SER A 126 13.13 15.58 9.93
C SER A 126 13.50 16.95 9.37
N ASN A 127 14.80 17.21 9.23
CA ASN A 127 15.27 18.41 8.53
C ASN A 127 15.70 18.14 7.09
N ASN A 128 15.96 16.90 6.74
CA ASN A 128 16.41 16.49 5.42
C ASN A 128 15.50 15.37 4.92
N VAL A 129 14.62 15.72 3.99
CA VAL A 129 13.64 14.81 3.38
C VAL A 129 13.93 14.77 1.89
N ASP A 130 14.19 13.58 1.39
CA ASP A 130 14.31 13.27 -0.03
C ASP A 130 13.11 12.39 -0.41
N LEU A 131 12.60 12.54 -1.62
CA LEU A 131 11.53 11.71 -2.16
C LEU A 131 12.06 10.81 -3.27
N ILE A 132 11.51 9.60 -3.36
CA ILE A 132 11.79 8.63 -4.42
C ILE A 132 10.47 8.05 -4.91
N GLU A 133 10.35 7.81 -6.21
CA GLU A 133 9.16 7.17 -6.74
C GLU A 133 9.08 5.68 -6.35
N GLU A 134 7.87 5.22 -5.99
CA GLU A 134 7.63 3.84 -5.51
C GLU A 134 8.19 2.78 -6.45
N PRO A 135 7.98 2.82 -7.79
CA PRO A 135 8.50 1.79 -8.67
C PRO A 135 10.03 1.77 -8.74
N MET A 136 10.69 2.94 -8.64
CA MET A 136 12.16 3.00 -8.55
C MET A 136 12.66 2.38 -7.25
N ALA A 137 12.03 2.70 -6.13
CA ALA A 137 12.37 2.13 -4.83
C ALA A 137 12.14 0.61 -4.80
N ALA A 138 11.04 0.13 -5.39
CA ALA A 138 10.71 -1.28 -5.51
C ALA A 138 11.73 -2.03 -6.38
N ALA A 139 12.12 -1.45 -7.52
CA ALA A 139 13.14 -2.03 -8.40
C ALA A 139 14.51 -2.16 -7.71
N ILE A 140 14.93 -1.11 -6.99
CA ILE A 140 16.17 -1.14 -6.17
C ILE A 140 16.08 -2.21 -5.10
N GLY A 141 14.94 -2.27 -4.38
CA GLY A 141 14.71 -3.24 -3.32
C GLY A 141 14.66 -4.69 -3.81
N ALA A 142 14.19 -4.92 -5.02
CA ALA A 142 14.19 -6.22 -5.71
C ALA A 142 15.56 -6.59 -6.31
N GLY A 143 16.55 -5.68 -6.27
CA GLY A 143 17.88 -5.92 -6.81
C GLY A 143 17.97 -5.87 -8.33
N LEU A 144 17.04 -5.18 -9.00
CA LEU A 144 17.10 -4.98 -10.44
C LEU A 144 18.27 -4.08 -10.81
N PRO A 145 18.92 -4.29 -11.97
CA PRO A 145 20.07 -3.49 -12.41
C PRO A 145 19.66 -2.13 -12.97
N VAL A 146 19.02 -1.29 -12.14
CA VAL A 146 18.39 -0.02 -12.53
C VAL A 146 19.36 0.98 -13.17
N GLY A 147 20.66 0.92 -12.84
CA GLY A 147 21.68 1.81 -13.38
C GLY A 147 22.27 1.37 -14.72
N GLU A 148 21.95 0.19 -15.22
CA GLU A 148 22.47 -0.36 -16.48
C GLU A 148 21.63 0.12 -17.67
N PRO A 149 22.21 0.15 -18.91
CA PRO A 149 21.46 0.47 -20.13
C PRO A 149 20.63 -0.72 -20.61
N THR A 150 19.76 -1.23 -19.75
CA THR A 150 18.88 -2.37 -19.99
C THR A 150 17.50 -2.10 -19.43
N GLY A 151 16.46 -2.62 -20.09
CA GLY A 151 15.07 -2.51 -19.64
C GLY A 151 14.81 -3.39 -18.41
N SER A 152 14.40 -2.77 -17.31
CA SER A 152 13.90 -3.44 -16.11
C SER A 152 12.45 -3.02 -15.87
N MET A 153 11.51 -3.97 -15.88
CA MET A 153 10.11 -3.69 -15.66
C MET A 153 9.70 -4.14 -14.25
N VAL A 154 9.04 -3.25 -13.53
CA VAL A 154 8.46 -3.50 -12.22
C VAL A 154 6.96 -3.22 -12.24
N VAL A 155 6.21 -4.08 -11.54
CA VAL A 155 4.78 -3.91 -11.25
C VAL A 155 4.63 -3.98 -9.75
N ASP A 156 4.29 -2.88 -9.13
CA ASP A 156 4.08 -2.77 -7.69
C ASP A 156 2.59 -2.62 -7.39
N ILE A 157 1.99 -3.65 -6.77
CA ILE A 157 0.57 -3.65 -6.41
C ILE A 157 0.47 -3.40 -4.92
N GLY A 158 0.16 -2.16 -4.55
CA GLY A 158 0.03 -1.70 -3.18
C GLY A 158 -1.37 -1.89 -2.59
N GLY A 159 -1.67 -1.12 -1.54
CA GLY A 159 -3.03 -1.06 -0.97
C GLY A 159 -3.96 -0.14 -1.76
N GLY A 160 -3.48 1.04 -2.16
CA GLY A 160 -4.27 2.08 -2.83
C GLY A 160 -4.01 2.22 -4.32
N THR A 161 -2.76 1.96 -4.76
CA THR A 161 -2.29 2.14 -6.13
C THR A 161 -1.59 0.89 -6.64
N SER A 162 -1.62 0.71 -7.96
CA SER A 162 -0.72 -0.21 -8.68
C SER A 162 0.14 0.63 -9.63
N GLU A 163 1.46 0.48 -9.48
CA GLU A 163 2.47 1.20 -10.24
C GLU A 163 3.14 0.24 -11.24
N VAL A 164 3.17 0.63 -12.48
CA VAL A 164 3.88 -0.11 -13.54
C VAL A 164 4.93 0.80 -14.13
N ALA A 165 6.19 0.39 -14.13
CA ALA A 165 7.26 1.21 -14.69
C ALA A 165 8.33 0.38 -15.40
N VAL A 166 8.92 0.98 -16.43
CA VAL A 166 10.15 0.52 -17.09
C VAL A 166 11.28 1.47 -16.75
N ILE A 167 12.37 0.94 -16.24
CA ILE A 167 13.52 1.65 -15.71
C ILE A 167 14.76 1.27 -16.52
N SER A 168 15.57 2.27 -16.87
CA SER A 168 16.88 2.09 -17.52
C SER A 168 17.78 3.28 -17.18
N LEU A 169 19.09 3.06 -17.06
CA LEU A 169 20.10 4.09 -16.81
C LEU A 169 19.81 4.96 -15.56
N GLY A 170 19.17 4.40 -14.56
CA GLY A 170 18.86 5.08 -13.30
C GLY A 170 17.63 5.99 -13.33
N ASP A 171 16.86 5.96 -14.41
CA ASP A 171 15.66 6.79 -14.54
C ASP A 171 14.45 5.96 -15.01
N ILE A 172 13.24 6.49 -14.77
CA ILE A 172 11.99 5.89 -15.25
C ILE A 172 11.76 6.32 -16.70
N VAL A 173 11.77 5.36 -17.61
CA VAL A 173 11.56 5.58 -19.05
C VAL A 173 10.09 5.78 -19.38
N THR A 174 9.23 4.94 -18.80
CA THR A 174 7.77 5.06 -18.88
C THR A 174 7.14 4.49 -17.62
N SER A 175 6.02 5.07 -17.20
CA SER A 175 5.25 4.58 -16.06
C SER A 175 3.77 4.86 -16.21
N VAL A 176 2.96 3.96 -15.63
CA VAL A 176 1.52 4.12 -15.48
C VAL A 176 1.15 3.83 -14.04
N SER A 177 0.38 4.73 -13.43
CA SER A 177 -0.18 4.58 -12.09
C SER A 177 -1.69 4.47 -12.17
N VAL A 178 -2.25 3.42 -11.55
CA VAL A 178 -3.71 3.22 -11.50
C VAL A 178 -4.18 3.09 -10.05
N ARG A 179 -5.32 3.70 -9.72
CA ARG A 179 -5.97 3.61 -8.40
C ARG A 179 -6.80 2.33 -8.28
N MET A 180 -6.17 1.20 -8.63
CA MET A 180 -6.72 -0.13 -8.58
C MET A 180 -5.71 -1.05 -7.90
N ALA A 181 -5.97 -1.44 -6.66
CA ALA A 181 -5.06 -2.19 -5.82
C ALA A 181 -5.80 -2.91 -4.68
N GLY A 182 -5.13 -3.31 -3.62
CA GLY A 182 -5.65 -4.13 -2.53
C GLY A 182 -6.97 -3.68 -1.94
N ASP A 183 -7.16 -2.38 -1.70
CA ASP A 183 -8.40 -1.82 -1.14
C ASP A 183 -9.58 -1.96 -2.12
N LYS A 184 -9.34 -1.82 -3.43
CA LYS A 184 -10.37 -2.03 -4.46
C LYS A 184 -10.72 -3.51 -4.62
N PHE A 185 -9.76 -4.40 -4.44
CA PHE A 185 -10.02 -5.83 -4.39
C PHE A 185 -10.92 -6.19 -3.20
N ASP A 186 -10.70 -5.60 -2.03
CA ASP A 186 -11.55 -5.78 -0.86
C ASP A 186 -12.97 -5.24 -1.10
N GLU A 187 -13.12 -4.04 -1.69
CA GLU A 187 -14.40 -3.46 -2.08
C GLU A 187 -15.17 -4.36 -3.07
N ALA A 188 -14.48 -4.98 -4.02
CA ALA A 188 -15.08 -5.91 -4.98
C ALA A 188 -15.64 -7.15 -4.28
N ILE A 189 -14.90 -7.73 -3.32
CA ILE A 189 -15.34 -8.87 -2.51
C ILE A 189 -16.57 -8.48 -1.66
N VAL A 190 -16.55 -7.31 -0.98
CA VAL A 190 -17.72 -6.82 -0.22
C VAL A 190 -18.95 -6.72 -1.11
N THR A 191 -18.79 -6.15 -2.31
CA THR A 191 -19.86 -5.98 -3.29
C THR A 191 -20.41 -7.30 -3.78
N TYR A 192 -19.54 -8.25 -4.09
CA TYR A 192 -19.91 -9.59 -4.52
C TYR A 192 -20.72 -10.34 -3.44
N VAL A 193 -20.20 -10.38 -2.21
CA VAL A 193 -20.84 -11.04 -1.08
C VAL A 193 -22.21 -10.42 -0.78
N LYS A 194 -22.30 -9.09 -0.83
CA LYS A 194 -23.57 -8.38 -0.68
C LYS A 194 -24.58 -8.76 -1.75
N LYS A 195 -24.16 -8.81 -3.01
CA LYS A 195 -25.04 -9.10 -4.16
C LYS A 195 -25.49 -10.57 -4.20
N LYS A 196 -24.57 -11.50 -3.96
CA LYS A 196 -24.85 -12.93 -4.09
C LYS A 196 -25.55 -13.53 -2.88
N TYR A 197 -25.15 -13.13 -1.68
CA TYR A 197 -25.59 -13.75 -0.43
C TYR A 197 -26.53 -12.89 0.42
N ASN A 198 -26.80 -11.62 -0.01
CA ASN A 198 -27.49 -10.61 0.80
C ASN A 198 -26.81 -10.44 2.18
N LEU A 199 -25.49 -10.57 2.24
CA LEU A 199 -24.70 -10.52 3.46
C LEU A 199 -23.82 -9.28 3.47
N LEU A 200 -23.91 -8.47 4.53
CA LEU A 200 -23.04 -7.33 4.76
C LEU A 200 -21.84 -7.78 5.59
N ILE A 201 -20.66 -7.65 5.03
CA ILE A 201 -19.36 -7.85 5.69
C ILE A 201 -18.58 -6.54 5.77
N GLY A 202 -17.64 -6.43 6.71
CA GLY A 202 -16.73 -5.29 6.80
C GLY A 202 -15.47 -5.47 5.92
N GLU A 203 -14.76 -4.37 5.66
CA GLU A 203 -13.52 -4.35 4.90
C GLU A 203 -12.49 -5.36 5.43
N ARG A 204 -12.33 -5.44 6.76
CA ARG A 204 -11.42 -6.40 7.38
C ARG A 204 -11.75 -7.86 7.01
N THR A 205 -13.03 -8.21 6.97
CA THR A 205 -13.46 -9.56 6.59
C THR A 205 -13.16 -9.82 5.11
N ALA A 206 -13.33 -8.82 4.24
CA ALA A 206 -12.98 -8.91 2.83
C ALA A 206 -11.47 -9.08 2.63
N GLU A 207 -10.64 -8.29 3.33
CA GLU A 207 -9.18 -8.44 3.35
C GLU A 207 -8.77 -9.86 3.79
N GLU A 208 -9.39 -10.40 4.85
CA GLU A 208 -9.13 -11.77 5.31
C GLU A 208 -9.52 -12.84 4.27
N ILE A 209 -10.63 -12.66 3.54
CA ILE A 209 -11.05 -13.55 2.44
C ILE A 209 -10.02 -13.50 1.31
N LYS A 210 -9.66 -12.27 0.84
CA LYS A 210 -8.66 -12.05 -0.20
C LYS A 210 -7.34 -12.75 0.14
N MET A 211 -6.82 -12.56 1.35
CA MET A 211 -5.55 -13.13 1.78
C MET A 211 -5.57 -14.66 1.88
N LYS A 212 -6.73 -15.26 2.19
CA LYS A 212 -6.84 -16.70 2.39
C LYS A 212 -7.08 -17.49 1.11
N ILE A 213 -7.95 -16.99 0.25
CA ILE A 213 -8.45 -17.73 -0.90
C ILE A 213 -8.51 -16.88 -2.20
N GLY A 214 -8.06 -15.61 -2.16
CA GLY A 214 -7.98 -14.75 -3.34
C GLY A 214 -6.87 -15.21 -4.30
N SER A 215 -7.17 -15.23 -5.58
CA SER A 215 -6.17 -15.46 -6.63
C SER A 215 -6.66 -14.90 -7.96
N ALA A 216 -5.74 -14.37 -8.76
CA ALA A 216 -6.04 -13.89 -10.11
C ALA A 216 -6.20 -15.05 -11.11
N PHE A 217 -5.57 -16.20 -10.83
CA PHE A 217 -5.58 -17.39 -11.66
C PHE A 217 -5.74 -18.65 -10.82
N PRO A 218 -6.48 -19.70 -11.31
CA PRO A 218 -6.64 -20.93 -10.56
C PRO A 218 -5.31 -21.68 -10.46
N THR A 219 -4.92 -22.02 -9.23
CA THR A 219 -3.78 -22.87 -8.93
C THR A 219 -4.26 -24.15 -8.21
N GLU A 220 -3.42 -25.18 -8.18
CA GLU A 220 -3.75 -26.42 -7.46
C GLU A 220 -4.12 -26.17 -5.99
N ASP A 221 -3.45 -25.21 -5.34
CA ASP A 221 -3.65 -24.84 -3.94
C ASP A 221 -4.96 -24.07 -3.72
N THR A 222 -5.44 -23.34 -4.72
CA THR A 222 -6.61 -22.44 -4.58
C THR A 222 -7.90 -23.00 -5.17
N ILE A 223 -7.84 -23.96 -6.11
CA ILE A 223 -9.00 -24.40 -6.91
C ILE A 223 -10.18 -24.94 -6.07
N ASN A 224 -9.90 -25.56 -4.94
CA ASN A 224 -10.90 -26.14 -4.05
C ASN A 224 -10.97 -25.43 -2.68
N SER A 225 -10.29 -24.29 -2.54
CA SER A 225 -10.26 -23.57 -1.26
C SER A 225 -11.57 -22.85 -0.99
N PHE A 226 -11.95 -22.82 0.28
CA PHE A 226 -13.12 -22.10 0.76
C PHE A 226 -12.89 -21.53 2.14
N VAL A 227 -13.71 -20.56 2.52
CA VAL A 227 -13.71 -19.98 3.87
C VAL A 227 -15.13 -19.74 4.35
N GLU A 228 -15.38 -20.01 5.63
CA GLU A 228 -16.62 -19.65 6.29
C GLU A 228 -16.53 -18.20 6.80
N ILE A 229 -17.48 -17.37 6.41
CA ILE A 229 -17.55 -15.96 6.76
C ILE A 229 -18.81 -15.64 7.55
N LYS A 230 -18.72 -14.61 8.38
CA LYS A 230 -19.82 -14.12 9.21
C LYS A 230 -20.14 -12.69 8.85
N GLY A 231 -21.44 -12.38 8.74
CA GLY A 231 -21.88 -11.04 8.46
C GLY A 231 -23.33 -10.83 8.91
N ARG A 232 -23.86 -9.65 8.61
CA ARG A 232 -25.25 -9.30 8.87
C ARG A 232 -26.10 -9.58 7.62
N ASN A 233 -27.10 -10.42 7.74
CA ASN A 233 -28.06 -10.65 6.69
C ASN A 233 -28.88 -9.37 6.44
N LEU A 234 -28.97 -8.94 5.19
CA LEU A 234 -29.68 -7.70 4.80
C LEU A 234 -31.20 -7.87 4.76
N ILE A 235 -31.72 -9.11 4.79
CA ILE A 235 -33.16 -9.36 4.71
C ILE A 235 -33.79 -9.24 6.09
N ASP A 236 -33.20 -9.87 7.10
CA ASP A 236 -33.76 -9.95 8.47
C ASP A 236 -32.90 -9.20 9.52
N GLY A 237 -31.75 -8.69 9.13
CA GLY A 237 -30.82 -7.98 10.02
C GLY A 237 -30.01 -8.86 10.97
N LEU A 238 -30.20 -10.19 10.96
CA LEU A 238 -29.57 -11.11 11.89
C LEU A 238 -28.17 -11.53 11.45
N PRO A 239 -27.30 -11.95 12.38
CA PRO A 239 -26.02 -12.58 12.05
C PRO A 239 -26.24 -13.88 11.25
N LYS A 240 -25.46 -14.06 10.17
CA LYS A 240 -25.51 -15.23 9.30
C LYS A 240 -24.11 -15.69 8.93
N ASN A 241 -23.91 -17.00 8.85
CA ASN A 241 -22.70 -17.63 8.31
C ASN A 241 -22.94 -18.04 6.86
N VAL A 242 -21.91 -17.89 6.03
CA VAL A 242 -21.91 -18.33 4.63
C VAL A 242 -20.54 -18.91 4.31
N THR A 243 -20.49 -19.95 3.49
CA THR A 243 -19.26 -20.46 2.88
C THR A 243 -19.07 -19.78 1.53
N ILE A 244 -17.89 -19.23 1.28
CA ILE A 244 -17.47 -18.66 0.00
C ILE A 244 -16.28 -19.45 -0.54
N HIS A 245 -16.27 -19.73 -1.84
CA HIS A 245 -15.26 -20.50 -2.53
C HIS A 245 -14.28 -19.60 -3.31
N ALA A 246 -13.10 -20.12 -3.58
CA ALA A 246 -12.03 -19.36 -4.24
C ALA A 246 -12.36 -18.96 -5.69
N ASP A 247 -13.14 -19.76 -6.41
CA ASP A 247 -13.65 -19.41 -7.74
C ASP A 247 -14.55 -18.19 -7.71
N GLU A 248 -15.40 -18.08 -6.69
CA GLU A 248 -16.28 -16.94 -6.48
C GLU A 248 -15.50 -15.65 -6.17
N VAL A 249 -14.46 -15.79 -5.35
CA VAL A 249 -13.56 -14.64 -5.03
C VAL A 249 -12.80 -14.20 -6.26
N ARG A 250 -12.33 -15.15 -7.09
CA ARG A 250 -11.67 -14.85 -8.36
C ARG A 250 -12.60 -14.12 -9.31
N ASP A 251 -13.84 -14.61 -9.46
CA ASP A 251 -14.85 -13.94 -10.29
C ASP A 251 -15.11 -12.50 -9.81
N ALA A 252 -15.18 -12.29 -8.48
CA ALA A 252 -15.35 -10.97 -7.90
C ALA A 252 -14.18 -10.02 -8.20
N LEU A 253 -12.95 -10.55 -8.30
CA LEU A 253 -11.72 -9.78 -8.51
C LEU A 253 -11.39 -9.52 -9.98
N MET A 254 -11.98 -10.28 -10.91
CA MET A 254 -11.54 -10.32 -12.32
C MET A 254 -11.54 -8.93 -12.96
N ASP A 255 -12.58 -8.14 -12.81
CA ASP A 255 -12.65 -6.80 -13.40
C ASP A 255 -11.53 -5.89 -12.87
N SER A 256 -11.24 -6.00 -11.57
CA SER A 256 -10.18 -5.21 -10.92
C SER A 256 -8.78 -5.66 -11.35
N VAL A 257 -8.56 -6.96 -11.50
CA VAL A 257 -7.29 -7.54 -12.00
C VAL A 257 -7.05 -7.11 -13.44
N MET A 258 -8.10 -7.11 -14.29
CA MET A 258 -7.97 -6.69 -15.68
C MET A 258 -7.53 -5.24 -15.84
N VAL A 259 -7.90 -4.32 -14.95
CA VAL A 259 -7.40 -2.94 -14.96
C VAL A 259 -5.87 -2.91 -14.78
N VAL A 260 -5.33 -3.72 -13.88
CA VAL A 260 -3.87 -3.83 -13.68
C VAL A 260 -3.19 -4.45 -14.91
N VAL A 261 -3.80 -5.49 -15.49
CA VAL A 261 -3.28 -6.12 -16.72
C VAL A 261 -3.23 -5.15 -17.90
N GLU A 262 -4.27 -4.31 -18.07
CA GLU A 262 -4.28 -3.28 -19.12
C GLU A 262 -3.20 -2.22 -18.84
N ALA A 263 -2.98 -1.78 -17.60
CA ALA A 263 -1.88 -0.85 -17.27
C ALA A 263 -0.49 -1.43 -17.62
N ILE A 264 -0.30 -2.75 -17.44
CA ILE A 264 0.94 -3.44 -17.86
C ILE A 264 1.10 -3.38 -19.39
N LYS A 265 0.03 -3.67 -20.15
CA LYS A 265 0.04 -3.61 -21.62
C LYS A 265 0.32 -2.20 -22.12
N ASP A 266 -0.37 -1.21 -21.56
CA ASP A 266 -0.19 0.21 -21.94
C ASP A 266 1.27 0.66 -21.71
N THR A 267 1.89 0.22 -20.62
CA THR A 267 3.29 0.53 -20.32
C THR A 267 4.23 -0.14 -21.33
N LEU A 268 3.97 -1.42 -21.68
CA LEU A 268 4.78 -2.13 -22.69
C LEU A 268 4.63 -1.51 -24.08
N GLU A 269 3.44 -1.07 -24.47
CA GLU A 269 3.19 -0.40 -25.75
C GLU A 269 3.96 0.92 -25.87
N GLN A 270 4.17 1.62 -24.76
CA GLN A 270 4.92 2.88 -24.71
C GLN A 270 6.45 2.66 -24.54
N THR A 271 6.87 1.42 -24.31
CA THR A 271 8.28 1.09 -24.05
C THR A 271 9.06 1.04 -25.37
N PRO A 272 10.26 1.69 -25.45
CA PRO A 272 11.14 1.55 -26.60
C PRO A 272 11.44 0.09 -26.94
N PRO A 273 11.52 -0.27 -28.25
CA PRO A 273 11.65 -1.67 -28.69
C PRO A 273 12.83 -2.43 -28.07
N GLU A 274 13.99 -1.80 -27.90
CA GLU A 274 15.18 -2.40 -27.32
C GLU A 274 14.96 -2.76 -25.84
N LEU A 275 14.32 -1.87 -25.07
CA LEU A 275 14.00 -2.14 -23.69
C LEU A 275 12.88 -3.17 -23.53
N ALA A 276 11.92 -3.19 -24.46
CA ALA A 276 10.88 -4.22 -24.50
C ALA A 276 11.48 -5.61 -24.77
N ALA A 277 12.50 -5.70 -25.65
CA ALA A 277 13.23 -6.95 -25.88
C ALA A 277 13.94 -7.45 -24.61
N ASP A 278 14.59 -6.55 -23.85
CA ASP A 278 15.21 -6.90 -22.56
C ASP A 278 14.20 -7.47 -21.56
N ILE A 279 12.98 -6.91 -21.52
CA ILE A 279 11.91 -7.37 -20.64
C ILE A 279 11.43 -8.77 -20.98
N ILE A 280 11.41 -9.15 -22.27
CA ILE A 280 11.08 -10.52 -22.71
C ILE A 280 12.05 -11.53 -22.10
N ASP A 281 13.34 -11.21 -22.08
CA ASP A 281 14.38 -12.11 -21.58
C ASP A 281 14.45 -12.13 -20.03
N ARG A 282 14.21 -11.01 -19.39
CA ARG A 282 14.36 -10.84 -17.93
C ARG A 282 13.06 -11.04 -17.16
N GLY A 283 11.92 -10.89 -17.82
CA GLY A 283 10.60 -10.94 -17.21
C GLY A 283 10.22 -9.62 -16.50
N ILE A 284 9.11 -9.69 -15.80
CA ILE A 284 8.52 -8.58 -15.05
C ILE A 284 8.68 -8.88 -13.56
N MET A 285 9.21 -7.92 -12.80
CA MET A 285 9.30 -8.03 -11.35
C MET A 285 7.98 -7.59 -10.71
N LEU A 286 7.33 -8.51 -10.02
CA LEU A 286 6.11 -8.23 -9.27
C LEU A 286 6.46 -7.95 -7.81
N THR A 287 5.99 -6.82 -7.30
CA THR A 287 6.20 -6.34 -5.92
C THR A 287 4.88 -5.89 -5.28
N GLY A 288 4.94 -5.45 -4.03
CA GLY A 288 3.77 -5.01 -3.29
C GLY A 288 3.17 -6.07 -2.38
N GLY A 289 1.97 -5.82 -1.91
CA GLY A 289 1.25 -6.69 -0.97
C GLY A 289 -0.27 -6.63 -1.12
N GLY A 290 -0.71 -6.06 -2.26
CA GLY A 290 -2.11 -5.87 -2.62
C GLY A 290 -2.78 -7.12 -3.18
#